data_46313036f7f7d7a2cb6256a6eb692103
#
_entry.id   46313036f7f7d7a2cb6256a6eb692103
#
_cell.length_a   1.000
_cell.length_b   1.000
_cell.length_c   1.000
_cell.angle_alpha   90.00
_cell.angle_beta   90.00
_cell.angle_gamma   90.00
#
_symmetry.space_group_name_H-M   'P 1'
#
loop_
_entity.id
_entity.type
_entity.pdbx_description
1 polymer ?
#
loop_
_entity_poly.entity_id
_entity_poly.type
_entity_poly.pdbx_seq_one_letter_code
_entity_poly.pdbx_strand_id
1 'polypeptide(L)'
;SISILLLEVFITIFYNYDSDFKKKRYSVAKKQNINFDKRSKIEFFNHIDGNDNKVIFQGIYDKAFIKKNNKNLVYWNLGQVSNTLTVHCNEIGYMNTYISDRYGFNNKDFLWDKKIENILIGDSFVHGACVKNEKNISSNINSYGSSTLSFGLGGTGPLHQLAILKEYYKLTRPKNVIYFYYEDND
;
A
#
# COMPACT_ATOMS: atom_id res chain seq x y z
N SER A 1 2.91 -3.56 40.84
CA SER A 1 3.41 -4.72 41.58
C SER A 1 4.71 -5.22 40.91
N ILE A 2 5.60 -5.81 41.68
CA ILE A 2 6.90 -6.35 41.23
C ILE A 2 6.74 -7.35 40.09
N SER A 3 5.63 -8.11 40.09
CA SER A 3 5.31 -9.09 39.03
C SER A 3 5.09 -8.46 37.65
N ILE A 4 4.46 -7.29 37.59
CA ILE A 4 4.23 -6.58 36.33
C ILE A 4 5.56 -6.05 35.77
N LEU A 5 6.41 -5.53 36.66
CA LEU A 5 7.74 -5.02 36.29
C LEU A 5 8.67 -6.14 35.78
N LEU A 6 8.63 -7.31 36.42
CA LEU A 6 9.36 -8.50 35.96
C LEU A 6 8.84 -9.01 34.62
N LEU A 7 7.52 -8.98 34.40
CA LEU A 7 6.91 -9.35 33.12
C LEU A 7 7.31 -8.39 31.99
N GLU A 8 7.33 -7.08 32.27
CA GLU A 8 7.74 -6.04 31.33
C GLU A 8 9.22 -6.16 30.96
N VAL A 9 10.09 -6.42 31.95
CA VAL A 9 11.51 -6.72 31.73
C VAL A 9 11.69 -7.99 30.92
N PHE A 10 10.94 -9.04 31.24
CA PHE A 10 10.96 -10.30 30.50
C PHE A 10 10.53 -10.11 29.04
N ILE A 11 9.42 -9.40 28.79
CA ILE A 11 8.95 -9.07 27.45
C ILE A 11 10.00 -8.23 26.69
N THR A 12 10.61 -7.24 27.35
CA THR A 12 11.63 -6.39 26.73
C THR A 12 12.91 -7.16 26.36
N ILE A 13 13.33 -8.13 27.19
CA ILE A 13 14.54 -8.94 26.94
C ILE A 13 14.28 -10.02 25.90
N PHE A 14 13.13 -10.68 25.96
CA PHE A 14 12.86 -11.86 25.14
C PHE A 14 12.03 -11.59 23.88
N TYR A 15 11.27 -10.49 23.82
CA TYR A 15 10.42 -10.14 22.70
C TYR A 15 11.00 -9.02 21.85
N ASN A 16 12.15 -9.26 21.24
CA ASN A 16 12.78 -8.29 20.32
C ASN A 16 12.20 -8.48 18.90
N TYR A 17 10.86 -8.42 18.77
CA TYR A 17 10.16 -8.55 17.48
C TYR A 17 10.73 -7.62 16.40
N ASP A 18 11.05 -6.39 16.78
CA ASP A 18 11.60 -5.38 15.87
C ASP A 18 13.01 -5.74 15.36
N SER A 19 13.80 -6.45 16.18
CA SER A 19 15.15 -6.87 15.80
C SER A 19 15.16 -8.00 14.77
N ASP A 20 14.22 -8.93 14.88
CA ASP A 20 14.18 -10.09 13.97
C ASP A 20 13.59 -9.70 12.61
N PHE A 21 12.61 -8.81 12.60
CA PHE A 21 12.08 -8.23 11.37
C PHE A 21 13.13 -7.40 10.62
N LYS A 22 13.90 -6.58 11.34
CA LYS A 22 15.05 -5.82 10.78
C LYS A 22 16.13 -6.74 10.26
N LYS A 23 16.49 -7.81 10.97
CA LYS A 23 17.47 -8.82 10.54
C LYS A 23 17.02 -9.52 9.25
N LYS A 24 15.74 -9.89 9.16
CA LYS A 24 15.16 -10.52 7.98
C LYS A 24 15.25 -9.61 6.75
N ARG A 25 14.83 -8.35 6.89
CA ARG A 25 14.95 -7.33 5.83
C ARG A 25 16.40 -7.13 5.38
N TYR A 26 17.32 -7.01 6.33
CA TYR A 26 18.74 -6.87 6.02
C TYR A 26 19.29 -8.07 5.26
N SER A 27 18.90 -9.29 5.63
CA SER A 27 19.31 -10.51 4.92
C SER A 27 18.79 -10.57 3.49
N VAL A 28 17.55 -10.12 3.26
CA VAL A 28 16.97 -10.04 1.92
C VAL A 28 17.70 -9.01 1.06
N ALA A 29 17.96 -7.82 1.60
CA ALA A 29 18.69 -6.79 0.89
C ALA A 29 20.11 -7.25 0.51
N LYS A 30 20.81 -7.92 1.44
CA LYS A 30 22.12 -8.50 1.19
C LYS A 30 22.11 -9.54 0.06
N LYS A 31 21.11 -10.44 0.05
CA LYS A 31 20.95 -11.44 -1.02
C LYS A 31 20.71 -10.81 -2.40
N GLN A 32 20.05 -9.67 -2.42
CA GLN A 32 19.74 -8.92 -3.66
C GLN A 32 20.81 -7.89 -4.04
N ASN A 33 21.92 -7.83 -3.28
CA ASN A 33 22.99 -6.84 -3.45
C ASN A 33 22.48 -5.38 -3.41
N ILE A 34 21.48 -5.12 -2.54
CA ILE A 34 20.90 -3.80 -2.33
C ILE A 34 21.52 -3.18 -1.07
N ASN A 35 21.94 -1.92 -1.18
CA ASN A 35 22.37 -1.16 0.00
C ASN A 35 21.14 -0.86 0.86
N PHE A 36 21.11 -1.41 2.09
CA PHE A 36 19.95 -1.31 2.97
C PHE A 36 19.76 0.12 3.49
N ASP A 37 18.65 0.74 3.13
CA ASP A 37 18.23 2.03 3.68
C ASP A 37 17.73 1.85 5.11
N LYS A 38 18.50 2.36 6.07
CA LYS A 38 18.21 2.24 7.51
C LYS A 38 17.23 3.30 8.03
N ARG A 39 16.90 4.30 7.21
CA ARG A 39 16.01 5.39 7.63
C ARG A 39 14.63 4.85 8.00
N SER A 40 14.04 5.42 9.03
CA SER A 40 12.62 5.29 9.30
C SER A 40 11.80 5.96 8.18
N LYS A 41 10.51 5.66 8.10
CA LYS A 41 9.62 6.35 7.14
C LYS A 41 9.63 7.86 7.35
N ILE A 42 9.67 8.33 8.60
CA ILE A 42 9.69 9.75 8.96
C ILE A 42 11.00 10.40 8.51
N GLU A 43 12.15 9.79 8.78
CA GLU A 43 13.45 10.30 8.33
C GLU A 43 13.52 10.37 6.80
N PHE A 44 13.00 9.35 6.12
CA PHE A 44 12.93 9.34 4.66
C PHE A 44 12.02 10.46 4.13
N PHE A 45 10.86 10.64 4.74
CA PHE A 45 9.90 11.70 4.40
C PHE A 45 10.53 13.10 4.55
N ASN A 46 11.13 13.39 5.69
CA ASN A 46 11.78 14.67 5.95
C ASN A 46 12.91 14.97 4.96
N HIS A 47 13.55 13.93 4.43
CA HIS A 47 14.59 14.09 3.42
C HIS A 47 14.03 14.46 2.04
N ILE A 48 12.82 13.97 1.70
CA ILE A 48 12.16 14.22 0.40
C ILE A 48 11.39 15.54 0.43
N ASP A 49 10.76 15.87 1.55
CA ASP A 49 9.84 17.02 1.70
C ASP A 49 10.54 18.38 1.49
N GLY A 50 11.89 18.41 1.55
CA GLY A 50 12.67 19.59 1.22
C GLY A 50 12.61 20.06 -0.26
N ASN A 51 11.83 19.39 -1.12
CA ASN A 51 11.79 19.61 -2.58
C ASN A 51 10.41 20.01 -3.14
N ASP A 52 9.57 20.70 -2.39
CA ASP A 52 8.24 21.23 -2.82
C ASP A 52 7.23 20.19 -3.37
N ASN A 53 7.51 18.92 -3.27
CA ASN A 53 6.57 17.88 -3.70
C ASN A 53 5.61 17.52 -2.56
N LYS A 54 4.32 17.50 -2.85
CA LYS A 54 3.35 16.88 -1.92
C LYS A 54 3.71 15.41 -1.75
N VAL A 55 4.16 15.05 -0.56
CA VAL A 55 4.51 13.69 -0.19
C VAL A 55 3.56 13.24 0.90
N ILE A 56 3.08 12.02 0.80
CA ILE A 56 2.26 11.40 1.83
C ILE A 56 2.81 10.03 2.21
N PHE A 57 2.49 9.59 3.42
CA PHE A 57 2.57 8.18 3.74
C PHE A 57 1.36 7.45 3.18
N GLN A 58 1.54 6.23 2.71
CA GLN A 58 0.40 5.36 2.55
C GLN A 58 -0.28 5.21 3.92
N GLY A 59 -1.47 5.78 4.03
CA GLY A 59 -2.25 5.76 5.25
C GLY A 59 -2.76 4.35 5.53
N ILE A 60 -2.86 4.02 6.81
CA ILE A 60 -3.80 3.01 7.27
C ILE A 60 -5.19 3.59 6.99
N TYR A 61 -6.12 2.79 6.46
CA TYR A 61 -7.48 3.22 6.18
C TYR A 61 -8.22 3.48 7.49
N ASP A 62 -8.01 4.66 8.05
CA ASP A 62 -8.79 5.10 9.18
C ASP A 62 -10.19 5.46 8.72
N LYS A 63 -11.17 4.92 9.44
CA LYS A 63 -12.56 5.33 9.31
C LYS A 63 -12.63 6.83 9.56
N ALA A 64 -12.96 7.61 8.54
CA ALA A 64 -13.23 9.02 8.74
C ALA A 64 -14.62 9.17 9.40
N PHE A 65 -14.64 9.64 10.63
CA PHE A 65 -15.86 9.98 11.33
C PHE A 65 -16.21 11.43 11.06
N ILE A 66 -17.29 11.66 10.32
CA ILE A 66 -17.80 13.01 10.09
C ILE A 66 -19.13 13.14 10.84
N LYS A 67 -19.20 14.09 11.76
CA LYS A 67 -20.45 14.45 12.42
C LYS A 67 -21.23 15.41 11.53
N LYS A 68 -22.29 14.93 10.91
CA LYS A 68 -23.19 15.75 10.09
C LYS A 68 -24.61 15.57 10.57
N ASN A 69 -25.31 16.69 10.87
CA ASN A 69 -26.71 16.69 11.31
C ASN A 69 -26.99 15.74 12.49
N ASN A 70 -26.18 15.77 13.54
CA ASN A 70 -26.25 14.90 14.73
C ASN A 70 -26.12 13.39 14.44
N LYS A 71 -25.75 12.97 13.25
CA LYS A 71 -25.46 11.60 12.91
C LYS A 71 -23.95 11.40 12.77
N ASN A 72 -23.44 10.34 13.35
CA ASN A 72 -22.07 9.89 13.13
C ASN A 72 -22.03 9.10 11.81
N LEU A 73 -21.47 9.69 10.76
CA LEU A 73 -21.28 9.03 9.49
C LEU A 73 -19.87 8.47 9.43
N VAL A 74 -19.76 7.23 9.01
CA VAL A 74 -18.48 6.54 8.78
C VAL A 74 -18.23 6.53 7.29
N TYR A 75 -17.10 7.12 6.88
CA TYR A 75 -16.65 7.09 5.50
C TYR A 75 -15.42 6.17 5.39
N TRP A 76 -15.36 5.44 4.30
CA TRP A 76 -14.21 4.62 3.93
C TRP A 76 -13.55 5.22 2.70
N ASN A 77 -12.24 5.38 2.76
CA ASN A 77 -11.49 5.82 1.60
C ASN A 77 -11.44 4.67 0.58
N LEU A 78 -11.83 4.93 -0.66
CA LEU A 78 -11.77 3.96 -1.74
C LEU A 78 -10.46 4.03 -2.54
N GLY A 79 -9.61 5.01 -2.25
CA GLY A 79 -8.29 5.22 -2.82
C GLY A 79 -7.43 6.06 -1.89
N GLN A 80 -6.16 6.24 -2.20
CA GLN A 80 -5.25 7.16 -1.53
C GLN A 80 -5.42 8.59 -2.06
N VAL A 81 -4.55 9.51 -1.66
CA VAL A 81 -4.53 10.87 -2.21
C VAL A 81 -4.08 10.82 -3.68
N SER A 82 -4.82 11.48 -4.56
CA SER A 82 -4.57 11.48 -6.00
C SER A 82 -3.32 12.27 -6.39
N ASN A 83 -2.64 11.86 -7.45
CA ASN A 83 -1.50 12.56 -8.07
C ASN A 83 -0.42 12.96 -7.06
N THR A 84 -0.10 12.09 -6.11
CA THR A 84 0.78 12.42 -4.99
C THR A 84 1.87 11.38 -4.83
N LEU A 85 3.11 11.84 -4.54
CA LEU A 85 4.20 10.95 -4.18
C LEU A 85 3.88 10.27 -2.84
N THR A 86 3.74 8.96 -2.88
CA THR A 86 3.35 8.14 -1.72
C THR A 86 4.53 7.31 -1.24
N VAL A 87 4.91 7.50 0.02
CA VAL A 87 5.91 6.66 0.69
C VAL A 87 5.22 5.42 1.22
N HIS A 88 5.62 4.26 0.73
CA HIS A 88 4.94 3.01 1.03
C HIS A 88 5.63 2.25 2.17
N CYS A 89 6.72 1.55 1.88
CA CYS A 89 7.34 0.63 2.82
C CYS A 89 8.82 0.34 2.46
N ASN A 90 9.51 -0.23 3.43
CA ASN A 90 10.87 -0.76 3.25
C ASN A 90 10.94 -2.17 3.81
N GLU A 91 10.64 -3.19 3.00
CA GLU A 91 10.77 -4.60 3.40
C GLU A 91 11.99 -5.29 2.79
N ILE A 92 12.48 -4.76 1.69
CA ILE A 92 13.55 -5.39 0.90
C ILE A 92 14.82 -4.55 0.81
N GLY A 93 14.95 -3.52 1.67
CA GLY A 93 16.18 -2.76 1.83
C GLY A 93 16.16 -1.37 1.21
N TYR A 94 15.14 -1.00 0.45
CA TYR A 94 14.94 0.38 -0.02
C TYR A 94 13.53 0.87 0.31
N MET A 95 13.40 2.18 0.51
CA MET A 95 12.08 2.78 0.70
C MET A 95 11.34 2.81 -0.63
N ASN A 96 10.29 2.01 -0.73
CA ASN A 96 9.42 1.98 -1.90
C ASN A 96 8.53 3.21 -1.91
N THR A 97 8.46 3.88 -3.07
CA THR A 97 7.59 5.03 -3.31
C THR A 97 6.92 4.88 -4.66
N TYR A 98 5.75 5.50 -4.82
CA TYR A 98 5.07 5.60 -6.10
C TYR A 98 4.33 6.94 -6.20
N ILE A 99 4.06 7.38 -7.42
CA ILE A 99 3.11 8.47 -7.66
C ILE A 99 1.75 7.83 -7.90
N SER A 100 0.79 8.17 -7.05
CA SER A 100 -0.60 7.69 -7.21
C SER A 100 -1.23 8.28 -8.47
N ASP A 101 -2.13 7.52 -9.07
CA ASP A 101 -2.92 8.01 -10.19
C ASP A 101 -3.99 9.05 -9.76
N ARG A 102 -4.77 9.55 -10.70
CA ARG A 102 -5.85 10.54 -10.50
C ARG A 102 -6.93 10.09 -9.51
N TYR A 103 -6.99 8.82 -9.16
CA TYR A 103 -7.93 8.25 -8.18
C TYR A 103 -7.25 7.71 -6.92
N GLY A 104 -5.93 7.88 -6.81
CA GLY A 104 -5.17 7.50 -5.61
C GLY A 104 -4.70 6.05 -5.58
N PHE A 105 -4.71 5.33 -6.70
CA PHE A 105 -4.16 3.97 -6.80
C PHE A 105 -2.73 3.96 -7.33
N ASN A 106 -2.04 2.84 -7.14
CA ASN A 106 -0.68 2.64 -7.65
C ASN A 106 -0.70 2.20 -9.12
N ASN A 107 -1.14 3.11 -10.00
CA ASN A 107 -1.14 2.92 -11.43
C ASN A 107 -0.38 4.06 -12.13
N LYS A 108 0.03 3.82 -13.37
CA LYS A 108 0.42 4.91 -14.27
C LYS A 108 -0.83 5.65 -14.72
N ASP A 109 -0.93 6.95 -14.45
CA ASP A 109 -2.15 7.74 -14.66
C ASP A 109 -2.69 7.68 -16.10
N PHE A 110 -1.81 7.67 -17.09
CA PHE A 110 -2.19 7.61 -18.50
C PHE A 110 -2.99 6.34 -18.89
N LEU A 111 -2.99 5.30 -18.05
CA LEU A 111 -3.79 4.09 -18.32
C LEU A 111 -5.28 4.39 -18.27
N TRP A 112 -5.71 5.35 -17.47
CA TRP A 112 -7.11 5.77 -17.38
C TRP A 112 -7.68 6.34 -18.69
N ASP A 113 -6.80 6.79 -19.58
CA ASP A 113 -7.19 7.34 -20.89
C ASP A 113 -7.29 6.26 -21.97
N LYS A 114 -7.04 5.00 -21.62
CA LYS A 114 -7.12 3.85 -22.50
C LYS A 114 -8.40 3.04 -22.29
N LYS A 115 -8.75 2.23 -23.27
CA LYS A 115 -9.75 1.20 -23.08
C LYS A 115 -9.15 0.12 -22.17
N ILE A 116 -9.73 -0.05 -20.98
CA ILE A 116 -9.24 -0.99 -19.98
C ILE A 116 -9.68 -2.42 -20.33
N GLU A 117 -8.71 -3.33 -20.39
CA GLU A 117 -8.99 -4.75 -20.57
C GLU A 117 -9.20 -5.44 -19.23
N ASN A 118 -8.34 -5.17 -18.24
CA ASN A 118 -8.40 -5.85 -16.96
C ASN A 118 -8.42 -4.87 -15.80
N ILE A 119 -9.16 -5.24 -14.75
CA ILE A 119 -9.05 -4.67 -13.41
C ILE A 119 -8.59 -5.78 -12.48
N LEU A 120 -7.60 -5.48 -11.64
CA LEU A 120 -7.17 -6.34 -10.55
C LEU A 120 -7.75 -5.80 -9.25
N ILE A 121 -8.45 -6.64 -8.50
CA ILE A 121 -9.01 -6.32 -7.18
C ILE A 121 -8.33 -7.20 -6.14
N GLY A 122 -7.98 -6.63 -5.00
CA GLY A 122 -7.37 -7.34 -3.88
C GLY A 122 -6.74 -6.40 -2.86
N ASP A 123 -5.93 -6.95 -2.00
CA ASP A 123 -5.28 -6.30 -0.88
C ASP A 123 -3.88 -5.73 -1.22
N SER A 124 -2.95 -5.85 -0.28
CA SER A 124 -1.57 -5.40 -0.40
C SER A 124 -0.78 -6.10 -1.50
N PHE A 125 -1.11 -7.34 -1.84
CA PHE A 125 -0.45 -8.06 -2.94
C PHE A 125 -0.78 -7.43 -4.29
N VAL A 126 -2.05 -7.13 -4.51
CA VAL A 126 -2.50 -6.47 -5.75
C VAL A 126 -2.01 -5.02 -5.81
N HIS A 127 -1.94 -4.35 -4.67
CA HIS A 127 -1.32 -3.02 -4.58
C HIS A 127 0.16 -3.04 -5.04
N GLY A 128 0.84 -4.16 -4.94
CA GLY A 128 2.28 -4.27 -5.13
C GLY A 128 3.06 -3.73 -3.94
N ALA A 129 2.57 -4.01 -2.71
CA ALA A 129 3.19 -3.54 -1.49
C ALA A 129 4.67 -3.93 -1.42
N CYS A 130 5.53 -2.94 -1.15
CA CYS A 130 6.99 -3.10 -1.03
C CYS A 130 7.71 -3.68 -2.26
N VAL A 131 7.03 -3.75 -3.39
CA VAL A 131 7.60 -4.21 -4.67
C VAL A 131 7.88 -2.99 -5.57
N LYS A 132 8.96 -3.01 -6.33
CA LYS A 132 9.22 -1.98 -7.35
C LYS A 132 8.04 -1.87 -8.32
N ASN A 133 7.65 -0.65 -8.65
CA ASN A 133 6.46 -0.41 -9.47
C ASN A 133 6.49 -1.18 -10.81
N GLU A 134 7.67 -1.31 -11.40
CA GLU A 134 7.85 -2.04 -12.67
C GLU A 134 7.71 -3.56 -12.51
N LYS A 135 7.73 -4.07 -11.27
CA LYS A 135 7.67 -5.49 -10.95
C LYS A 135 6.39 -5.91 -10.24
N ASN A 136 5.46 -5.00 -10.00
CA ASN A 136 4.16 -5.36 -9.46
C ASN A 136 3.31 -6.13 -10.49
N ILE A 137 2.24 -6.77 -10.03
CA ILE A 137 1.41 -7.64 -10.88
C ILE A 137 0.85 -6.89 -12.08
N SER A 138 0.25 -5.72 -11.87
CA SER A 138 -0.37 -4.94 -12.94
C SER A 138 0.65 -4.43 -13.97
N SER A 139 1.83 -4.00 -13.51
CA SER A 139 2.90 -3.56 -14.41
C SER A 139 3.45 -4.71 -15.26
N ASN A 140 3.58 -5.90 -14.69
CA ASN A 140 3.98 -7.08 -15.45
C ASN A 140 2.94 -7.41 -16.53
N ILE A 141 1.64 -7.43 -16.20
CA ILE A 141 0.59 -7.68 -17.19
C ILE A 141 0.60 -6.61 -18.29
N ASN A 142 0.76 -5.34 -17.90
CA ASN A 142 0.86 -4.23 -18.85
C ASN A 142 2.07 -4.34 -19.78
N SER A 143 3.18 -4.92 -19.34
CA SER A 143 4.38 -5.11 -20.19
C SER A 143 4.15 -6.09 -21.34
N TYR A 144 3.15 -6.95 -21.24
CA TYR A 144 2.70 -7.85 -22.34
C TYR A 144 1.66 -7.21 -23.26
N GLY A 145 1.46 -5.89 -23.18
CA GLY A 145 0.59 -5.14 -24.08
C GLY A 145 -0.87 -5.07 -23.65
N SER A 146 -1.22 -5.59 -22.46
CA SER A 146 -2.57 -5.47 -21.91
C SER A 146 -2.74 -4.15 -21.15
N SER A 147 -3.96 -3.60 -21.19
CA SER A 147 -4.33 -2.37 -20.47
C SER A 147 -4.99 -2.75 -19.14
N THR A 148 -4.20 -2.77 -18.07
CA THR A 148 -4.59 -3.30 -16.75
C THR A 148 -4.44 -2.22 -15.68
N LEU A 149 -5.51 -2.00 -14.89
CA LEU A 149 -5.50 -1.18 -13.68
C LEU A 149 -5.51 -2.07 -12.43
N SER A 150 -4.71 -1.67 -11.44
CA SER A 150 -4.71 -2.24 -10.10
C SER A 150 -5.57 -1.40 -9.18
N PHE A 151 -6.57 -2.01 -8.54
CA PHE A 151 -7.35 -1.43 -7.45
C PHE A 151 -7.02 -2.10 -6.12
N GLY A 152 -5.80 -2.63 -6.01
CA GLY A 152 -5.29 -3.16 -4.76
C GLY A 152 -5.02 -2.07 -3.73
N LEU A 153 -5.43 -2.31 -2.52
CA LEU A 153 -5.16 -1.44 -1.36
C LEU A 153 -4.80 -2.28 -0.14
N GLY A 154 -3.65 -1.99 0.46
CA GLY A 154 -3.20 -2.72 1.65
C GLY A 154 -4.16 -2.56 2.83
N GLY A 155 -4.45 -3.66 3.53
CA GLY A 155 -5.32 -3.66 4.71
C GLY A 155 -6.82 -3.60 4.41
N THR A 156 -7.23 -3.89 3.18
CA THR A 156 -8.65 -3.92 2.79
C THR A 156 -9.16 -5.35 2.71
N GLY A 157 -10.34 -5.58 3.27
CA GLY A 157 -11.06 -6.86 3.13
C GLY A 157 -12.11 -6.83 2.02
N PRO A 158 -12.83 -7.95 1.80
CA PRO A 158 -13.72 -8.16 0.65
C PRO A 158 -14.82 -7.10 0.47
N LEU A 159 -15.40 -6.59 1.56
CA LEU A 159 -16.45 -5.56 1.47
C LEU A 159 -15.89 -4.22 0.94
N HIS A 160 -14.68 -3.85 1.36
CA HIS A 160 -14.04 -2.64 0.87
C HIS A 160 -13.65 -2.79 -0.61
N GLN A 161 -13.10 -3.94 -0.97
CA GLN A 161 -12.72 -4.29 -2.34
C GLN A 161 -13.94 -4.28 -3.27
N LEU A 162 -15.10 -4.78 -2.79
CA LEU A 162 -16.37 -4.70 -3.52
C LEU A 162 -16.85 -3.26 -3.70
N ALA A 163 -16.68 -2.40 -2.69
CA ALA A 163 -17.05 -0.98 -2.80
C ALA A 163 -16.19 -0.26 -3.85
N ILE A 164 -14.87 -0.52 -3.86
CA ILE A 164 -13.95 -0.02 -4.87
C ILE A 164 -14.40 -0.48 -6.27
N LEU A 165 -14.68 -1.77 -6.43
CA LEU A 165 -15.13 -2.31 -7.72
C LEU A 165 -16.41 -1.63 -8.19
N LYS A 166 -17.41 -1.46 -7.34
CA LYS A 166 -18.68 -0.81 -7.69
C LYS A 166 -18.50 0.64 -8.13
N GLU A 167 -17.61 1.37 -7.48
CA GLU A 167 -17.33 2.76 -7.81
C GLU A 167 -16.65 2.90 -9.17
N TYR A 168 -15.58 2.16 -9.40
CA TYR A 168 -14.73 2.35 -10.57
C TYR A 168 -15.09 1.49 -11.78
N TYR A 169 -15.92 0.46 -11.60
CA TYR A 169 -16.37 -0.40 -12.72
C TYR A 169 -17.06 0.38 -13.84
N LYS A 170 -17.94 1.33 -13.46
CA LYS A 170 -18.69 2.13 -14.45
C LYS A 170 -17.79 3.06 -15.25
N LEU A 171 -16.71 3.53 -14.66
CA LEU A 171 -15.74 4.41 -15.31
C LEU A 171 -14.84 3.65 -16.28
N THR A 172 -14.44 2.45 -15.91
CA THR A 172 -13.45 1.66 -16.66
C THR A 172 -14.07 0.70 -17.64
N ARG A 173 -15.26 0.16 -17.34
CA ARG A 173 -15.97 -0.88 -18.13
C ARG A 173 -15.00 -1.94 -18.66
N PRO A 174 -14.26 -2.63 -17.79
CA PRO A 174 -13.21 -3.54 -18.18
C PRO A 174 -13.78 -4.77 -18.87
N LYS A 175 -12.96 -5.42 -19.67
CA LYS A 175 -13.29 -6.71 -20.26
C LYS A 175 -13.28 -7.83 -19.21
N ASN A 176 -12.32 -7.76 -18.28
CA ASN A 176 -12.15 -8.75 -17.21
C ASN A 176 -11.96 -8.06 -15.86
N VAL A 177 -12.50 -8.69 -14.82
CA VAL A 177 -12.23 -8.38 -13.42
C VAL A 177 -11.56 -9.59 -12.80
N ILE A 178 -10.37 -9.42 -12.28
CA ILE A 178 -9.56 -10.48 -11.66
C ILE A 178 -9.48 -10.18 -10.17
N TYR A 179 -10.07 -11.06 -9.37
CA TYR A 179 -10.05 -10.94 -7.92
C TYR A 179 -8.98 -11.85 -7.34
N PHE A 180 -8.08 -11.24 -6.55
CA PHE A 180 -7.05 -11.95 -5.82
C PHE A 180 -7.51 -12.10 -4.37
N TYR A 181 -7.79 -13.32 -4.00
CA TYR A 181 -8.17 -13.68 -2.64
C TYR A 181 -6.98 -14.35 -1.93
N TYR A 182 -6.72 -13.92 -0.71
CA TYR A 182 -5.67 -14.48 0.14
C TYR A 182 -6.27 -14.96 1.46
N GLU A 183 -6.32 -16.27 1.66
CA GLU A 183 -7.04 -16.93 2.76
C GLU A 183 -6.58 -16.51 4.16
N ASP A 184 -5.30 -16.14 4.32
CA ASP A 184 -4.75 -15.77 5.62
C ASP A 184 -5.03 -14.32 6.01
N ASN A 185 -5.63 -13.51 5.12
CA ASN A 185 -5.72 -12.07 5.30
C ASN A 185 -7.09 -11.47 4.94
N ASP A 186 -7.90 -12.17 4.15
CA ASP A 186 -9.22 -11.72 3.66
C ASP A 186 -10.41 -12.33 4.43
#